data_7370daf35f098614e6c4dc9841fa3472
#
_entry.id   7370daf35f098614e6c4dc9841fa3472
#
_cell.length_a   1.000
_cell.length_b   1.000
_cell.length_c   1.000
_cell.angle_alpha   90.00
_cell.angle_beta   90.00
_cell.angle_gamma   90.00
#
_symmetry.space_group_name_H-M   'P 1'
#
loop_
_entity.id
_entity.type
_entity.pdbx_description
1 polymer ?
#
loop_
_entity_poly.entity_id
_entity_poly.type
_entity_poly.pdbx_seq_one_letter_code
_entity_poly.pdbx_strand_id
1 'polypeptide(L)'
;MPRKKQTQESKDISALQILREAVGLSQSALAKQIPDKTGAKTLSQQAISNWERGMDEPELTIAQMKALCKALGKTLNDLPNDLGPPNPDG
;
A
#
# COMPACT_ATOMS: atom_id res chain seq x y z
N MET A 1 2.42 -12.75 -27.03
CA MET A 1 2.78 -12.73 -26.38
C MET A 1 2.99 -11.74 -25.41
N PRO A 2 2.93 -10.74 -25.53
CA PRO A 2 3.11 -9.73 -24.60
C PRO A 2 2.26 -9.84 -23.43
N ARG A 3 1.22 -10.50 -23.54
CA ARG A 3 0.42 -10.59 -22.50
C ARG A 3 0.96 -11.39 -21.44
N LYS A 4 1.89 -12.16 -21.60
CA LYS A 4 2.43 -12.88 -20.64
C LYS A 4 3.01 -11.98 -19.64
N LYS A 5 3.61 -10.95 -20.05
CA LYS A 5 4.13 -10.01 -19.24
C LYS A 5 3.11 -9.45 -18.36
N GLN A 6 1.97 -9.13 -18.82
CA GLN A 6 0.94 -8.56 -18.04
C GLN A 6 0.52 -9.49 -16.95
N THR A 7 0.47 -10.74 -17.22
CA THR A 7 0.08 -11.71 -16.22
C THR A 7 1.09 -11.72 -15.10
N GLN A 8 2.35 -11.63 -15.41
CA GLN A 8 3.36 -11.63 -14.42
C GLN A 8 3.29 -10.39 -13.60
N GLU A 9 3.04 -9.28 -14.22
CA GLU A 9 2.93 -8.04 -13.51
C GLU A 9 1.81 -8.10 -12.52
N SER A 10 0.70 -8.73 -12.88
CA SER A 10 -0.41 -8.85 -11.96
C SER A 10 -0.03 -9.66 -10.75
N LYS A 11 0.76 -10.68 -10.92
CA LYS A 11 1.16 -11.49 -9.81
C LYS A 11 2.09 -10.76 -8.89
N ASP A 12 2.81 -9.79 -9.42
CA ASP A 12 3.78 -9.04 -8.64
C ASP A 12 3.22 -7.77 -8.02
N ILE A 13 1.96 -7.46 -8.27
CA ILE A 13 1.36 -6.26 -7.72
C ILE A 13 1.11 -6.46 -6.24
N SER A 14 1.50 -5.49 -5.44
CA SER A 14 1.34 -5.58 -4.00
C SER A 14 -0.11 -5.48 -3.60
N ALA A 15 -0.43 -6.02 -2.45
CA ALA A 15 -1.79 -5.92 -1.91
C ALA A 15 -2.16 -4.45 -1.68
N LEU A 16 -1.21 -3.64 -1.24
CA LEU A 16 -1.47 -2.22 -1.02
C LEU A 16 -1.85 -1.53 -2.33
N GLN A 17 -1.15 -1.83 -3.41
CA GLN A 17 -1.46 -1.24 -4.69
C GLN A 17 -2.86 -1.63 -5.16
N ILE A 18 -3.22 -2.89 -4.99
CA ILE A 18 -4.54 -3.37 -5.37
C ILE A 18 -5.63 -2.62 -4.61
N LEU A 19 -5.45 -2.47 -3.29
CA LEU A 19 -6.43 -1.79 -2.47
C LEU A 19 -6.51 -0.30 -2.83
N ARG A 20 -5.36 0.31 -3.08
CA ARG A 20 -5.28 1.72 -3.41
C ARG A 20 -5.99 2.00 -4.75
N GLU A 21 -5.71 1.17 -5.73
CA GLU A 21 -6.30 1.36 -7.05
C GLU A 21 -7.80 1.09 -7.05
N ALA A 22 -8.24 0.19 -6.19
CA ALA A 22 -9.65 -0.12 -6.08
C ALA A 22 -10.47 1.09 -5.62
N VAL A 23 -9.87 2.00 -4.86
CA VAL A 23 -10.57 3.21 -4.44
C VAL A 23 -10.16 4.43 -5.27
N GLY A 24 -9.37 4.22 -6.32
CA GLY A 24 -9.01 5.29 -7.24
C GLY A 24 -7.97 6.29 -6.74
N LEU A 25 -7.13 5.90 -5.80
CA LEU A 25 -6.12 6.79 -5.27
C LEU A 25 -4.77 6.58 -5.93
N SER A 26 -4.06 7.67 -6.22
CA SER A 26 -2.67 7.57 -6.63
C SER A 26 -1.81 7.36 -5.38
N GLN A 27 -0.55 7.00 -5.57
CA GLN A 27 0.37 6.87 -4.45
C GLN A 27 0.48 8.18 -3.68
N SER A 28 0.56 9.30 -4.40
CA SER A 28 0.67 10.60 -3.77
C SER A 28 -0.59 10.95 -2.98
N ALA A 29 -1.75 10.65 -3.55
CA ALA A 29 -3.02 10.95 -2.88
C ALA A 29 -3.18 10.12 -1.61
N LEU A 30 -2.79 8.85 -1.66
CA LEU A 30 -2.87 8.01 -0.48
C LEU A 30 -1.90 8.51 0.58
N ALA A 31 -0.68 8.86 0.19
CA ALA A 31 0.33 9.32 1.13
C ALA A 31 -0.16 10.56 1.89
N LYS A 32 -0.87 11.43 1.21
CA LYS A 32 -1.37 12.65 1.86
C LYS A 32 -2.44 12.39 2.89
N GLN A 33 -3.01 11.22 2.89
CA GLN A 33 -4.06 10.89 3.85
C GLN A 33 -3.55 10.19 5.09
N ILE A 34 -2.27 9.85 5.13
CA ILE A 34 -1.70 9.10 6.24
C ILE A 34 -0.67 9.98 6.95
N PRO A 35 -0.81 10.21 8.26
CA PRO A 35 0.17 11.01 8.97
C PRO A 35 1.50 10.27 9.04
N ASP A 36 2.61 11.01 9.09
CA ASP A 36 3.89 10.37 9.31
C ASP A 36 3.99 10.00 10.80
N LYS A 37 5.09 9.37 11.19
CA LYS A 37 5.22 8.90 12.55
C LYS A 37 5.26 10.01 13.58
N THR A 38 5.62 11.21 13.17
CA THR A 38 5.66 12.34 14.07
C THR A 38 4.29 12.98 14.22
N GLY A 39 3.39 12.74 13.26
CA GLY A 39 2.09 13.38 13.25
C GLY A 39 2.10 14.81 12.75
N ALA A 40 3.27 15.34 12.43
CA ALA A 40 3.37 16.75 12.00
C ALA A 40 3.10 16.90 10.50
N LYS A 41 3.36 15.87 9.73
CA LYS A 41 3.20 15.90 8.29
C LYS A 41 2.54 14.61 7.84
N THR A 42 2.38 14.45 6.55
CA THR A 42 1.87 13.21 6.00
C THR A 42 3.01 12.43 5.35
N LEU A 43 2.74 11.20 4.99
CA LEU A 43 3.74 10.37 4.34
C LEU A 43 4.08 10.93 2.96
N SER A 44 5.24 10.54 2.45
CA SER A 44 5.62 10.92 1.10
C SER A 44 5.15 9.86 0.13
N GLN A 45 5.05 10.22 -1.14
CA GLN A 45 4.74 9.27 -2.19
C GLN A 45 5.80 8.17 -2.22
N GLN A 46 7.05 8.51 -1.96
CA GLN A 46 8.14 7.54 -1.99
C GLN A 46 7.94 6.45 -0.94
N ALA A 47 7.41 6.81 0.22
CA ALA A 47 7.15 5.83 1.25
C ALA A 47 6.12 4.80 0.77
N ILE A 48 5.05 5.26 0.12
CA ILE A 48 4.03 4.36 -0.40
C ILE A 48 4.64 3.49 -1.52
N SER A 49 5.43 4.09 -2.38
CA SER A 49 6.08 3.36 -3.46
C SER A 49 6.99 2.27 -2.91
N ASN A 50 7.76 2.57 -1.88
CA ASN A 50 8.67 1.59 -1.30
C ASN A 50 7.91 0.42 -0.67
N TRP A 51 6.78 0.70 -0.02
CA TRP A 51 5.96 -0.36 0.55
C TRP A 51 5.39 -1.25 -0.56
N GLU A 52 4.92 -0.64 -1.64
CA GLU A 52 4.32 -1.40 -2.74
C GLU A 52 5.35 -2.25 -3.47
N ARG A 53 6.58 -1.80 -3.51
CA ARG A 53 7.62 -2.55 -4.19
C ARG A 53 8.37 -3.51 -3.28
N GLY A 54 8.00 -3.55 -2.00
CA GLY A 54 8.64 -4.45 -1.06
C GLY A 54 10.03 -4.00 -0.62
N MET A 55 10.35 -2.72 -0.84
CA MET A 55 11.64 -2.18 -0.44
C MET A 55 11.68 -1.90 1.05
N ASP A 56 10.55 -1.58 1.62
CA ASP A 56 10.41 -1.34 3.06
C ASP A 56 9.17 -2.05 3.55
N GLU A 57 9.17 -2.45 4.80
CA GLU A 57 7.99 -3.00 5.42
C GLU A 57 7.28 -1.89 6.17
N PRO A 58 5.98 -1.74 5.98
CA PRO A 58 5.25 -0.69 6.71
C PRO A 58 5.21 -1.02 8.20
N GLU A 59 5.79 -0.13 8.99
CA GLU A 59 5.70 -0.25 10.43
C GLU A 59 4.83 0.90 10.88
N LEU A 60 3.56 0.65 10.99
CA LEU A 60 2.58 1.71 11.18
C LEU A 60 2.22 1.93 12.64
N THR A 61 2.11 3.19 13.02
CA THR A 61 1.55 3.54 14.32
C THR A 61 0.05 3.28 14.23
N ILE A 62 -0.63 3.30 15.36
CA ILE A 62 -2.07 3.12 15.38
C ILE A 62 -2.75 4.23 14.58
N ALA A 63 -2.27 5.46 14.72
CA ALA A 63 -2.82 6.58 13.97
C ALA A 63 -2.67 6.38 12.47
N GLN A 64 -1.52 5.87 12.04
CA GLN A 64 -1.29 5.60 10.62
C GLN A 64 -2.19 4.46 10.14
N MET A 65 -2.36 3.44 10.96
CA MET A 65 -3.19 2.31 10.59
C MET A 65 -4.65 2.74 10.43
N LYS A 66 -5.14 3.57 11.35
CA LYS A 66 -6.50 4.06 11.25
C LYS A 66 -6.70 4.91 10.00
N ALA A 67 -5.71 5.75 9.69
CA ALA A 67 -5.79 6.59 8.51
C ALA A 67 -5.76 5.75 7.23
N LEU A 68 -4.96 4.70 7.22
CA LEU A 68 -4.88 3.82 6.07
C LEU A 68 -6.23 3.10 5.85
N CYS A 69 -6.82 2.59 6.91
CA CYS A 69 -8.12 1.93 6.83
C CYS A 69 -9.17 2.89 6.27
N LYS A 70 -9.16 4.12 6.76
CA LYS A 70 -10.13 5.11 6.32
C LYS A 70 -9.92 5.45 4.85
N ALA A 71 -8.69 5.64 4.45
CA ALA A 71 -8.38 6.00 3.07
C ALA A 71 -8.78 4.90 2.09
N LEU A 72 -8.61 3.65 2.50
CA LEU A 72 -8.93 2.52 1.65
C LEU A 72 -10.37 2.04 1.79
N GLY A 73 -11.12 2.60 2.71
CA GLY A 73 -12.51 2.19 2.93
C GLY A 73 -12.61 0.78 3.49
N LYS A 74 -11.64 0.38 4.31
CA LYS A 74 -11.59 -0.95 4.89
C LYS A 74 -11.49 -0.89 6.39
N THR A 75 -11.89 -1.97 7.05
CA THR A 75 -11.66 -2.09 8.48
C THR A 75 -10.32 -2.76 8.68
N LEU A 76 -9.83 -2.75 9.90
CA LEU A 76 -8.56 -3.38 10.21
C LEU A 76 -8.60 -4.87 9.86
N ASN A 77 -9.72 -5.53 10.11
CA ASN A 77 -9.85 -6.95 9.81
C ASN A 77 -9.88 -7.24 8.32
N ASP A 78 -10.21 -6.24 7.51
CA ASP A 78 -10.27 -6.41 6.06
C ASP A 78 -8.91 -6.22 5.40
N LEU A 79 -7.92 -5.73 6.14
CA LEU A 79 -6.61 -5.52 5.57
C LEU A 79 -5.84 -6.83 5.54
N PRO A 80 -5.05 -7.07 4.50
CA PRO A 80 -4.21 -8.27 4.47
C PRO A 80 -3.10 -8.13 5.50
N ASN A 81 -2.51 -9.24 5.89
CA ASN A 81 -1.42 -9.22 6.84
C ASN A 81 -0.14 -8.65 6.22
N ASP A 82 -0.03 -8.71 4.93
CA ASP A 82 1.15 -8.21 4.24
C ASP A 82 0.71 -7.28 3.12
N LEU A 83 1.11 -6.03 3.18
CA LEU A 83 0.74 -5.02 2.19
C LEU A 83 1.71 -4.97 1.02
N GLY A 84 2.81 -5.67 1.10
CA GLY A 84 3.80 -5.66 0.04
C GLY A 84 3.46 -6.61 -1.09
N PRO A 85 4.38 -6.79 -2.02
CA PRO A 85 4.16 -7.70 -3.13
C PRO A 85 4.17 -9.14 -2.62
N PRO A 86 3.58 -10.05 -3.39
CA PRO A 86 3.58 -11.44 -2.95
C PRO A 86 5.00 -11.97 -2.87
N ASN A 87 5.20 -12.87 -1.92
CA ASN A 87 6.51 -13.47 -1.75
C ASN A 87 6.51 -14.79 -2.47
N PRO A 88 7.21 -14.90 -3.58
CA PRO A 88 7.18 -16.13 -4.36
C PRO A 88 7.79 -17.32 -3.64
N ASP A 89 8.60 -17.06 -2.65
CA ASP A 89 9.18 -18.16 -1.92
C ASP A 89 8.39 -18.51 -0.70
N GLY A 90 7.47 -17.70 -0.35
CA GLY A 90 6.68 -17.90 0.87
C GLY A 90 5.50 -18.70 0.64
#